data_565c88c696ddd76e5ac4276cb2e6ba08
#
_entry.id   565c88c696ddd76e5ac4276cb2e6ba08
#
_cell.length_a   1.000
_cell.length_b   1.000
_cell.length_c   1.000
_cell.angle_alpha   90.00
_cell.angle_beta   90.00
_cell.angle_gamma   90.00
#
_symmetry.space_group_name_H-M   'P 1'
#
loop_
_entity.id
_entity.type
_entity.pdbx_description
1 polymer ?
#
loop_
_entity_poly.entity_id
_entity_poly.type
_entity_poly.pdbx_seq_one_letter_code
_entity_poly.pdbx_strand_id
1 'polypeptide(L)'
;VDVESPSVDDAAASLPNDEPCVIVPILLSTGFHTQVDLRRAARNSGIERISIGESLGPDARLAALTRARLEEAGWTPGDGPVVQGAAGSSRADGRADMSRAAELLAEELHVPVHHGFVAAIDPKFHEVVAEHQPKFAATYLLAEGFFAGKMRRDAESTGVPVKVAAPLVNAQGGASAAVVAECFIDRMDAAIAQLDAA
;
A
#
# COMPACT_ATOMS: atom_id res chain seq x y z
N VAL A 1 -7.48 -6.12 10.15
CA VAL A 1 -8.64 -6.86 9.65
C VAL A 1 -9.08 -7.93 10.65
N ASP A 2 -8.14 -8.55 11.34
CA ASP A 2 -8.35 -9.68 12.24
C ASP A 2 -7.99 -9.38 13.71
N VAL A 3 -7.60 -8.14 14.03
CA VAL A 3 -7.14 -7.70 15.36
C VAL A 3 -8.10 -6.70 16.01
N GLU A 4 -8.96 -6.06 15.23
CA GLU A 4 -9.88 -5.03 15.69
C GLU A 4 -11.33 -5.44 15.44
N SER A 5 -12.24 -4.97 16.29
CA SER A 5 -13.68 -5.20 16.17
C SER A 5 -14.36 -3.96 15.55
N PRO A 6 -15.35 -4.15 14.66
CA PRO A 6 -15.79 -5.45 14.14
C PRO A 6 -14.77 -6.09 13.18
N SER A 7 -14.71 -7.43 13.17
CA SER A 7 -13.98 -8.13 12.11
C SER A 7 -14.68 -7.95 10.76
N VAL A 8 -13.99 -8.27 9.66
CA VAL A 8 -14.62 -8.21 8.33
C VAL A 8 -15.77 -9.23 8.20
N ASP A 9 -15.67 -10.38 8.84
CA ASP A 9 -16.76 -11.38 8.90
C ASP A 9 -17.99 -10.81 9.63
N ASP A 10 -17.79 -10.17 10.82
CA ASP A 10 -18.87 -9.54 11.58
C ASP A 10 -19.52 -8.38 10.81
N ALA A 11 -18.69 -7.54 10.16
CA ALA A 11 -19.19 -6.43 9.38
C ALA A 11 -20.04 -6.93 8.18
N ALA A 12 -19.54 -7.92 7.43
CA ALA A 12 -20.26 -8.50 6.31
C ALA A 12 -21.57 -9.19 6.75
N ALA A 13 -21.54 -9.92 7.87
CA ALA A 13 -22.73 -10.59 8.40
C ALA A 13 -23.79 -9.62 8.96
N SER A 14 -23.44 -8.37 9.24
CA SER A 14 -24.38 -7.34 9.69
C SER A 14 -25.14 -6.62 8.60
N LEU A 15 -24.77 -6.85 7.32
CA LEU A 15 -25.43 -6.23 6.16
C LEU A 15 -26.67 -7.01 5.73
N PRO A 16 -27.66 -6.34 5.10
CA PRO A 16 -28.82 -7.01 4.51
C PRO A 16 -28.41 -8.01 3.42
N ASN A 17 -28.99 -9.21 3.43
CA ASN A 17 -28.63 -10.27 2.49
C ASN A 17 -29.18 -10.06 1.08
N ASP A 18 -30.25 -9.31 0.95
CA ASP A 18 -30.99 -9.00 -0.30
C ASP A 18 -30.44 -7.75 -1.03
N GLU A 19 -29.52 -7.03 -0.41
CA GLU A 19 -28.88 -5.86 -1.03
C GLU A 19 -27.52 -6.23 -1.64
N PRO A 20 -27.18 -5.71 -2.84
CA PRO A 20 -25.86 -5.88 -3.43
C PRO A 20 -24.77 -5.24 -2.56
N CYS A 21 -23.65 -5.92 -2.39
CA CYS A 21 -22.55 -5.44 -1.58
C CYS A 21 -21.21 -5.43 -2.34
N VAL A 22 -20.39 -4.42 -2.11
CA VAL A 22 -19.02 -4.33 -2.61
C VAL A 22 -18.06 -4.17 -1.43
N ILE A 23 -17.05 -5.02 -1.39
CA ILE A 23 -15.93 -4.89 -0.43
C ILE A 23 -14.72 -4.34 -1.19
N VAL A 24 -14.24 -3.14 -0.83
CA VAL A 24 -13.04 -2.54 -1.42
C VAL A 24 -11.92 -2.48 -0.38
N PRO A 25 -10.81 -3.21 -0.57
CA PRO A 25 -9.70 -3.19 0.37
C PRO A 25 -8.91 -1.90 0.25
N ILE A 26 -8.79 -1.15 1.34
CA ILE A 26 -7.92 0.04 1.44
C ILE A 26 -6.49 -0.42 1.75
N LEU A 27 -5.90 -1.16 0.81
CA LEU A 27 -4.55 -1.75 0.89
C LEU A 27 -3.73 -1.36 -0.34
N LEU A 28 -2.42 -1.22 -0.18
CA LEU A 28 -1.50 -0.79 -1.24
C LEU A 28 -0.99 -1.95 -2.11
N SER A 29 -1.31 -3.18 -1.76
CA SER A 29 -0.94 -4.39 -2.49
C SER A 29 -1.88 -5.53 -2.17
N THR A 30 -1.92 -6.51 -3.05
CA THR A 30 -2.56 -7.80 -2.81
C THR A 30 -1.86 -8.51 -1.64
N GLY A 31 -2.61 -9.18 -0.80
CA GLY A 31 -2.08 -9.87 0.36
C GLY A 31 -2.96 -11.01 0.85
N PHE A 32 -2.55 -11.65 1.95
CA PHE A 32 -3.33 -12.72 2.56
C PHE A 32 -4.74 -12.24 2.90
N HIS A 33 -4.87 -11.07 3.49
CA HIS A 33 -6.16 -10.50 3.88
C HIS A 33 -7.10 -10.29 2.69
N THR A 34 -6.61 -9.79 1.55
CA THR A 34 -7.44 -9.60 0.35
C THR A 34 -7.85 -10.92 -0.29
N GLN A 35 -6.97 -11.89 -0.35
CA GLN A 35 -7.23 -13.15 -1.06
C GLN A 35 -7.92 -14.22 -0.22
N VAL A 36 -7.74 -14.20 1.08
CA VAL A 36 -8.27 -15.24 1.98
C VAL A 36 -9.38 -14.69 2.86
N ASP A 37 -9.10 -13.65 3.65
CA ASP A 37 -10.06 -13.18 4.65
C ASP A 37 -11.28 -12.52 4.03
N LEU A 38 -11.09 -11.61 3.06
CA LEU A 38 -12.22 -10.96 2.39
C LEU A 38 -13.09 -11.96 1.61
N ARG A 39 -12.45 -12.93 0.92
CA ARG A 39 -13.20 -13.98 0.21
C ARG A 39 -13.93 -14.92 1.17
N ARG A 40 -13.38 -15.19 2.35
CA ARG A 40 -14.05 -15.96 3.39
C ARG A 40 -15.25 -15.18 3.93
N ALA A 41 -15.07 -13.92 4.30
CA ALA A 41 -16.13 -13.07 4.81
C ALA A 41 -17.27 -12.92 3.80
N ALA A 42 -16.95 -12.70 2.52
CA ALA A 42 -17.93 -12.65 1.45
C ALA A 42 -18.76 -13.94 1.33
N ARG A 43 -18.09 -15.11 1.36
CA ARG A 43 -18.81 -16.40 1.31
C ARG A 43 -19.69 -16.67 2.54
N ASN A 44 -19.24 -16.20 3.70
CA ASN A 44 -19.94 -16.45 4.98
C ASN A 44 -21.03 -15.42 5.28
N SER A 45 -21.08 -14.29 4.57
CA SER A 45 -22.03 -13.20 4.82
C SER A 45 -23.48 -13.59 4.55
N GLY A 46 -23.72 -14.55 3.64
CA GLY A 46 -25.06 -14.87 3.15
C GLY A 46 -25.61 -13.87 2.12
N ILE A 47 -24.84 -12.85 1.72
CA ILE A 47 -25.26 -11.87 0.71
C ILE A 47 -25.22 -12.54 -0.67
N GLU A 48 -26.34 -12.50 -1.39
CA GLU A 48 -26.49 -13.16 -2.68
C GLU A 48 -25.62 -12.55 -3.78
N ARG A 49 -25.50 -11.21 -3.78
CA ARG A 49 -24.73 -10.45 -4.76
C ARG A 49 -23.61 -9.68 -4.06
N ILE A 50 -22.41 -10.23 -4.07
CA ILE A 50 -21.24 -9.62 -3.44
C ILE A 50 -20.03 -9.64 -4.37
N SER A 51 -19.32 -8.51 -4.49
CA SER A 51 -18.08 -8.37 -5.22
C SER A 51 -16.97 -7.87 -4.32
N ILE A 52 -15.73 -8.23 -4.65
CA ILE A 52 -14.53 -7.76 -3.95
C ILE A 52 -13.67 -7.02 -4.97
N GLY A 53 -13.47 -5.73 -4.73
CA GLY A 53 -12.58 -4.88 -5.52
C GLY A 53 -11.10 -5.21 -5.33
N GLU A 54 -10.29 -4.75 -6.25
CA GLU A 54 -8.84 -4.86 -6.17
C GLU A 54 -8.27 -3.93 -5.09
N SER A 55 -7.01 -4.17 -4.70
CA SER A 55 -6.24 -3.27 -3.84
C SER A 55 -6.05 -1.90 -4.51
N LEU A 56 -5.83 -0.84 -3.73
CA LEU A 56 -5.60 0.52 -4.25
C LEU A 56 -4.36 0.59 -5.15
N GLY A 57 -3.32 -0.12 -4.76
CA GLY A 57 -2.07 -0.16 -5.51
C GLY A 57 -1.74 -1.56 -6.05
N PRO A 58 -0.74 -1.62 -6.97
CA PRO A 58 0.04 -0.49 -7.49
C PRO A 58 -0.77 0.43 -8.43
N ASP A 59 -0.50 1.74 -8.38
CA ASP A 59 -1.15 2.75 -9.20
C ASP A 59 -0.20 3.95 -9.45
N ALA A 60 -0.18 4.49 -10.67
CA ALA A 60 0.70 5.61 -11.03
C ALA A 60 0.42 6.88 -10.19
N ARG A 61 -0.82 7.12 -9.79
CA ARG A 61 -1.18 8.25 -8.90
C ARG A 61 -0.53 8.11 -7.52
N LEU A 62 -0.41 6.87 -7.02
CA LEU A 62 0.30 6.60 -5.76
C LEU A 62 1.81 6.79 -5.90
N ALA A 63 2.39 6.50 -7.08
CA ALA A 63 3.79 6.80 -7.37
C ALA A 63 4.03 8.31 -7.40
N ALA A 64 3.19 9.09 -8.08
CA ALA A 64 3.26 10.55 -8.09
C ALA A 64 3.10 11.14 -6.66
N LEU A 65 2.21 10.57 -5.84
CA LEU A 65 2.07 10.96 -4.45
C LEU A 65 3.33 10.62 -3.63
N THR A 66 3.94 9.46 -3.88
CA THR A 66 5.20 9.07 -3.23
C THR A 66 6.34 10.03 -3.60
N ARG A 67 6.41 10.46 -4.87
CA ARG A 67 7.33 11.51 -5.31
C ARG A 67 7.10 12.81 -4.53
N ALA A 68 5.86 13.27 -4.40
CA ALA A 68 5.56 14.48 -3.63
C ALA A 68 6.05 14.37 -2.18
N ARG A 69 5.92 13.20 -1.53
CA ARG A 69 6.48 12.95 -0.17
C ARG A 69 7.99 13.02 -0.14
N LEU A 70 8.67 12.53 -1.16
CA LEU A 70 10.13 12.64 -1.30
C LEU A 70 10.56 14.10 -1.48
N GLU A 71 9.87 14.88 -2.32
CA GLU A 71 10.14 16.31 -2.54
C GLU A 71 9.93 17.11 -1.25
N GLU A 72 8.87 16.85 -0.49
CA GLU A 72 8.65 17.44 0.84
C GLU A 72 9.77 17.07 1.83
N ALA A 73 10.35 15.88 1.69
CA ALA A 73 11.53 15.48 2.44
C ALA A 73 12.80 16.17 1.94
N GLY A 74 12.78 16.88 0.83
CA GLY A 74 13.89 17.61 0.24
C GLY A 74 14.62 16.87 -0.88
N TRP A 75 14.06 15.76 -1.39
CA TRP A 75 14.57 15.10 -2.58
C TRP A 75 14.46 16.00 -3.81
N THR A 76 15.48 15.97 -4.64
CA THR A 76 15.52 16.68 -5.94
C THR A 76 16.05 15.74 -7.04
N PRO A 77 15.68 15.98 -8.31
CA PRO A 77 16.28 15.26 -9.42
C PRO A 77 17.82 15.34 -9.37
N GLY A 78 18.49 14.20 -9.40
CA GLY A 78 19.96 14.11 -9.29
C GLY A 78 20.50 13.70 -7.92
N ASP A 79 19.64 13.50 -6.91
CA ASP A 79 20.07 12.97 -5.59
C ASP A 79 20.43 11.47 -5.62
N GLY A 80 20.33 10.84 -6.78
CA GLY A 80 20.71 9.44 -6.99
C GLY A 80 19.58 8.46 -6.72
N PRO A 81 19.88 7.18 -6.52
CA PRO A 81 18.89 6.13 -6.34
C PRO A 81 18.08 6.34 -5.05
N VAL A 82 16.84 5.84 -5.07
CA VAL A 82 15.92 5.85 -3.92
C VAL A 82 15.67 4.40 -3.48
N VAL A 83 15.52 4.18 -2.18
CA VAL A 83 15.03 2.89 -1.66
C VAL A 83 13.58 3.07 -1.19
N GLN A 84 12.66 2.28 -1.76
CA GLN A 84 11.26 2.25 -1.34
C GLN A 84 11.06 1.18 -0.27
N GLY A 85 10.59 1.59 0.91
CA GLY A 85 10.18 0.69 1.97
C GLY A 85 8.67 0.43 1.93
N ALA A 86 8.27 -0.83 2.02
CA ALA A 86 6.88 -1.28 2.09
C ALA A 86 6.68 -2.25 3.25
N ALA A 87 5.43 -2.48 3.67
CA ALA A 87 5.13 -3.40 4.77
C ALA A 87 5.69 -4.80 4.51
N GLY A 88 5.44 -5.33 3.33
CA GLY A 88 5.82 -6.68 2.92
C GLY A 88 4.62 -7.63 2.86
N SER A 89 4.76 -8.69 2.07
CA SER A 89 3.76 -9.75 1.92
C SER A 89 4.44 -11.11 1.81
N SER A 90 3.93 -12.11 2.54
CA SER A 90 4.37 -13.50 2.40
C SER A 90 3.97 -14.12 1.05
N ARG A 91 2.99 -13.53 0.36
CA ARG A 91 2.49 -13.98 -0.93
C ARG A 91 3.31 -13.43 -2.10
N ALA A 92 3.43 -14.24 -3.16
CA ALA A 92 4.17 -13.85 -4.36
C ALA A 92 3.49 -12.69 -5.11
N ASP A 93 2.15 -12.70 -5.23
CA ASP A 93 1.36 -11.65 -5.86
C ASP A 93 1.53 -10.30 -5.14
N GLY A 94 1.46 -10.27 -3.80
CA GLY A 94 1.70 -9.05 -3.04
C GLY A 94 3.13 -8.51 -3.15
N ARG A 95 4.13 -9.40 -3.29
CA ARG A 95 5.52 -8.97 -3.58
C ARG A 95 5.65 -8.39 -4.99
N ALA A 96 4.97 -9.00 -5.97
CA ALA A 96 4.95 -8.49 -7.35
C ALA A 96 4.31 -7.09 -7.43
N ASP A 97 3.21 -6.86 -6.71
CA ASP A 97 2.59 -5.52 -6.60
C ASP A 97 3.57 -4.48 -6.04
N MET A 98 4.32 -4.83 -5.01
CA MET A 98 5.30 -3.92 -4.39
C MET A 98 6.49 -3.65 -5.31
N SER A 99 6.96 -4.67 -6.07
CA SER A 99 7.93 -4.48 -7.15
C SER A 99 7.39 -3.52 -8.20
N ARG A 100 6.14 -3.73 -8.67
CA ARG A 100 5.53 -2.84 -9.66
C ARG A 100 5.35 -1.41 -9.15
N ALA A 101 5.03 -1.23 -7.87
CA ALA A 101 4.98 0.11 -7.26
C ALA A 101 6.35 0.81 -7.27
N ALA A 102 7.44 0.07 -7.04
CA ALA A 102 8.79 0.61 -7.13
C ALA A 102 9.19 0.96 -8.57
N GLU A 103 8.78 0.15 -9.55
CA GLU A 103 8.98 0.45 -10.98
C GLU A 103 8.24 1.73 -11.39
N LEU A 104 6.96 1.87 -10.99
CA LEU A 104 6.18 3.09 -11.24
C LEU A 104 6.84 4.32 -10.62
N LEU A 105 7.40 4.19 -9.42
CA LEU A 105 8.14 5.27 -8.78
C LEU A 105 9.44 5.57 -9.55
N ALA A 106 10.15 4.57 -10.06
CA ALA A 106 11.35 4.78 -10.87
C ALA A 106 11.03 5.50 -12.18
N GLU A 107 9.91 5.14 -12.82
CA GLU A 107 9.39 5.83 -14.00
C GLU A 107 9.08 7.30 -13.69
N GLU A 108 8.47 7.59 -12.54
CA GLU A 108 8.09 8.93 -12.09
C GLU A 108 9.29 9.80 -11.71
N LEU A 109 10.29 9.22 -11.05
CA LEU A 109 11.49 9.93 -10.57
C LEU A 109 12.60 10.03 -11.63
N HIS A 110 12.59 9.18 -12.64
CA HIS A 110 13.67 9.00 -13.62
C HIS A 110 15.02 8.62 -12.98
N VAL A 111 14.99 7.89 -11.86
CA VAL A 111 16.17 7.33 -11.17
C VAL A 111 15.89 5.89 -10.77
N PRO A 112 16.94 5.07 -10.53
CA PRO A 112 16.74 3.73 -10.00
C PRO A 112 16.02 3.75 -8.65
N VAL A 113 15.00 2.90 -8.50
CA VAL A 113 14.32 2.67 -7.24
C VAL A 113 14.48 1.20 -6.85
N HIS A 114 15.12 0.96 -5.73
CA HIS A 114 15.22 -0.36 -5.11
C HIS A 114 14.13 -0.49 -4.06
N HIS A 115 13.63 -1.69 -3.80
CA HIS A 115 12.60 -1.88 -2.77
C HIS A 115 13.03 -2.87 -1.72
N GLY A 116 12.55 -2.65 -0.50
CA GLY A 116 12.77 -3.55 0.63
C GLY A 116 11.55 -3.59 1.55
N PHE A 117 11.46 -4.65 2.35
CA PHE A 117 10.32 -4.89 3.22
C PHE A 117 10.67 -4.64 4.69
N VAL A 118 9.74 -4.01 5.39
CA VAL A 118 9.85 -3.71 6.82
C VAL A 118 9.48 -4.94 7.67
N ALA A 119 8.60 -5.82 7.17
CA ALA A 119 8.36 -7.13 7.77
C ALA A 119 9.57 -8.06 7.61
N ALA A 120 9.58 -9.18 8.34
CA ALA A 120 10.69 -10.14 8.34
C ALA A 120 10.70 -11.05 7.09
N ILE A 121 10.65 -10.43 5.90
CA ILE A 121 10.75 -11.09 4.58
C ILE A 121 11.81 -10.39 3.74
N ASP A 122 12.41 -11.10 2.79
CA ASP A 122 13.45 -10.57 1.93
C ASP A 122 12.87 -9.98 0.62
N PRO A 123 13.56 -8.93 0.08
CA PRO A 123 14.73 -8.25 0.65
C PRO A 123 14.32 -7.33 1.81
N LYS A 124 15.06 -7.34 2.92
CA LYS A 124 14.76 -6.49 4.06
C LYS A 124 15.14 -5.03 3.80
N PHE A 125 14.29 -4.11 4.20
CA PHE A 125 14.48 -2.70 3.94
C PHE A 125 15.84 -2.17 4.41
N HIS A 126 16.27 -2.50 5.63
CA HIS A 126 17.56 -2.03 6.16
C HIS A 126 18.77 -2.61 5.39
N GLU A 127 18.66 -3.85 4.88
CA GLU A 127 19.73 -4.45 4.08
C GLU A 127 19.87 -3.73 2.74
N VAL A 128 18.73 -3.41 2.08
CA VAL A 128 18.71 -2.65 0.82
C VAL A 128 19.24 -1.22 1.02
N VAL A 129 18.90 -0.56 2.14
CA VAL A 129 19.48 0.75 2.49
C VAL A 129 20.98 0.66 2.70
N ALA A 130 21.47 -0.34 3.42
CA ALA A 130 22.91 -0.52 3.66
C ALA A 130 23.67 -0.81 2.35
N GLU A 131 23.11 -1.58 1.44
CA GLU A 131 23.70 -1.94 0.15
C GLU A 131 23.79 -0.73 -0.80
N HIS A 132 22.68 0.00 -0.97
CA HIS A 132 22.61 1.07 -1.98
C HIS A 132 22.94 2.46 -1.45
N GLN A 133 23.03 2.64 -0.14
CA GLN A 133 23.39 3.89 0.54
C GLN A 133 22.67 5.13 -0.03
N PRO A 134 21.31 5.11 -0.14
CA PRO A 134 20.55 6.19 -0.74
C PRO A 134 20.56 7.42 0.17
N LYS A 135 20.43 8.63 -0.40
CA LYS A 135 20.18 9.85 0.38
C LYS A 135 18.74 9.90 0.90
N PHE A 136 17.82 9.29 0.16
CA PHE A 136 16.37 9.30 0.46
C PHE A 136 15.77 7.92 0.37
N ALA A 137 14.82 7.66 1.28
CA ALA A 137 13.97 6.47 1.23
C ALA A 137 12.50 6.89 1.15
N ALA A 138 11.79 6.28 0.21
CA ALA A 138 10.35 6.44 0.02
C ALA A 138 9.57 5.50 0.95
N THR A 139 8.47 5.99 1.53
CA THR A 139 7.60 5.21 2.40
C THR A 139 6.33 4.82 1.65
N TYR A 140 6.28 3.59 1.12
CA TYR A 140 5.09 3.03 0.49
C TYR A 140 4.18 2.38 1.54
N LEU A 141 3.64 3.23 2.41
CA LEU A 141 2.69 2.93 3.46
C LEU A 141 1.58 3.98 3.42
N LEU A 142 0.35 3.58 3.74
CA LEU A 142 -0.79 4.47 3.62
C LEU A 142 -0.70 5.65 4.60
N ALA A 143 -0.39 5.38 5.86
CA ALA A 143 -0.37 6.40 6.92
C ALA A 143 0.69 6.07 7.99
N GLU A 144 0.87 7.00 8.92
CA GLU A 144 1.69 6.78 10.12
C GLU A 144 1.18 5.60 10.94
N GLY A 145 2.11 4.89 11.60
CA GLY A 145 1.81 3.75 12.43
C GLY A 145 3.05 2.90 12.72
N PHE A 146 2.81 1.66 13.16
CA PHE A 146 3.87 0.75 13.56
C PHE A 146 4.93 0.54 12.49
N PHE A 147 4.52 0.28 11.24
CA PHE A 147 5.46 0.02 10.13
C PHE A 147 6.24 1.26 9.72
N ALA A 148 5.63 2.45 9.69
CA ALA A 148 6.34 3.69 9.39
C ALA A 148 7.38 4.00 10.49
N GLY A 149 7.02 3.82 11.75
CA GLY A 149 7.95 3.95 12.87
C GLY A 149 9.07 2.91 12.83
N LYS A 150 8.76 1.65 12.49
CA LYS A 150 9.78 0.61 12.33
C LYS A 150 10.73 0.92 11.17
N MET A 151 10.20 1.37 10.03
CA MET A 151 11.01 1.73 8.87
C MET A 151 12.06 2.81 9.20
N ARG A 152 11.69 3.83 9.96
CA ARG A 152 12.64 4.86 10.43
C ARG A 152 13.73 4.27 11.32
N ARG A 153 13.36 3.43 12.29
CA ARG A 153 14.35 2.75 13.15
C ARG A 153 15.27 1.80 12.37
N ASP A 154 14.71 1.07 11.40
CA ASP A 154 15.48 0.19 10.53
C ASP A 154 16.50 1.00 9.70
N ALA A 155 16.09 2.17 9.16
CA ALA A 155 16.98 3.09 8.46
C ALA A 155 18.10 3.60 9.37
N GLU A 156 17.78 4.09 10.56
CA GLU A 156 18.74 4.56 11.56
C GLU A 156 19.75 3.47 11.95
N SER A 157 19.32 2.23 12.08
CA SER A 157 20.18 1.10 12.46
C SER A 157 21.28 0.79 11.46
N THR A 158 21.16 1.23 10.21
CA THR A 158 22.16 1.01 9.16
C THR A 158 23.39 1.90 9.31
N GLY A 159 23.29 3.02 10.03
CA GLY A 159 24.31 4.06 10.08
C GLY A 159 24.43 4.88 8.78
N VAL A 160 23.64 4.59 7.75
CA VAL A 160 23.56 5.37 6.51
C VAL A 160 22.77 6.66 6.78
N PRO A 161 23.26 7.85 6.36
CA PRO A 161 22.54 9.12 6.57
C PRO A 161 21.38 9.26 5.55
N VAL A 162 20.40 8.35 5.63
CA VAL A 162 19.22 8.32 4.76
C VAL A 162 18.07 9.09 5.37
N LYS A 163 17.41 9.93 4.58
CA LYS A 163 16.19 10.66 4.98
C LYS A 163 14.97 9.89 4.54
N VAL A 164 14.16 9.43 5.48
CA VAL A 164 12.93 8.67 5.24
C VAL A 164 11.77 9.66 5.04
N ALA A 165 11.14 9.63 3.87
CA ALA A 165 9.97 10.44 3.55
C ALA A 165 8.75 10.00 4.36
N ALA A 166 7.77 10.89 4.53
CA ALA A 166 6.50 10.59 5.18
C ALA A 166 5.69 9.55 4.38
N PRO A 167 4.75 8.83 5.02
CA PRO A 167 3.77 7.99 4.34
C PRO A 167 2.88 8.77 3.35
N LEU A 168 2.12 8.05 2.52
CA LEU A 168 1.28 8.63 1.47
C LEU A 168 0.29 9.67 2.00
N VAL A 169 -0.45 9.35 3.06
CA VAL A 169 -1.40 10.26 3.69
C VAL A 169 -0.80 10.81 4.98
N ASN A 170 -0.75 12.13 5.09
CA ASN A 170 -0.37 12.81 6.33
C ASN A 170 -1.57 13.01 7.27
N ALA A 171 -1.32 13.40 8.51
CA ALA A 171 -2.36 13.57 9.54
C ALA A 171 -3.41 14.63 9.18
N GLN A 172 -3.07 15.60 8.31
CA GLN A 172 -3.96 16.65 7.85
C GLN A 172 -4.86 16.21 6.68
N GLY A 173 -4.57 15.05 6.06
CA GLY A 173 -5.30 14.55 4.88
C GLY A 173 -5.07 15.44 3.65
N GLY A 174 -6.03 16.27 3.32
CA GLY A 174 -5.92 17.22 2.20
C GLY A 174 -5.77 16.54 0.84
N ALA A 175 -4.92 17.11 -0.03
CA ALA A 175 -4.73 16.62 -1.41
C ALA A 175 -4.26 15.17 -1.48
N SER A 176 -3.46 14.71 -0.52
CA SER A 176 -2.98 13.33 -0.50
C SER A 176 -4.10 12.31 -0.22
N ALA A 177 -5.03 12.66 0.67
CA ALA A 177 -6.20 11.83 0.92
C ALA A 177 -7.14 11.80 -0.30
N ALA A 178 -7.25 12.91 -1.04
CA ALA A 178 -8.05 12.97 -2.26
C ALA A 178 -7.54 11.99 -3.33
N VAL A 179 -6.23 11.92 -3.57
CA VAL A 179 -5.62 10.96 -4.51
C VAL A 179 -5.94 9.51 -4.11
N VAL A 180 -5.83 9.20 -2.82
CA VAL A 180 -6.17 7.85 -2.32
C VAL A 180 -7.67 7.57 -2.49
N ALA A 181 -8.53 8.56 -2.25
CA ALA A 181 -9.97 8.44 -2.45
C ALA A 181 -10.34 8.21 -3.93
N GLU A 182 -9.67 8.88 -4.87
CA GLU A 182 -9.85 8.63 -6.31
C GLU A 182 -9.50 7.17 -6.67
N CYS A 183 -8.37 6.66 -6.19
CA CYS A 183 -8.02 5.25 -6.39
C CYS A 183 -9.10 4.32 -5.81
N PHE A 184 -9.62 4.64 -4.63
CA PHE A 184 -10.70 3.86 -3.99
C PHE A 184 -11.98 3.88 -4.83
N ILE A 185 -12.40 5.04 -5.33
CA ILE A 185 -13.60 5.19 -6.16
C ILE A 185 -13.48 4.34 -7.44
N ASP A 186 -12.34 4.40 -8.13
CA ASP A 186 -12.12 3.59 -9.33
C ASP A 186 -12.21 2.07 -9.03
N ARG A 187 -11.67 1.61 -7.90
CA ARG A 187 -11.76 0.19 -7.48
C ARG A 187 -13.20 -0.19 -7.12
N MET A 188 -13.92 0.72 -6.49
CA MET A 188 -15.34 0.56 -6.16
C MET A 188 -16.18 0.46 -7.44
N ASP A 189 -16.03 1.38 -8.38
CA ASP A 189 -16.79 1.40 -9.64
C ASP A 189 -16.52 0.14 -10.47
N ALA A 190 -15.27 -0.29 -10.55
CA ALA A 190 -14.91 -1.55 -11.20
C ALA A 190 -15.57 -2.77 -10.54
N ALA A 191 -15.64 -2.81 -9.21
CA ALA A 191 -16.27 -3.90 -8.48
C ALA A 191 -17.80 -3.87 -8.61
N ILE A 192 -18.42 -2.69 -8.69
CA ILE A 192 -19.87 -2.55 -9.00
C ILE A 192 -20.15 -3.08 -10.40
N ALA A 193 -19.36 -2.71 -11.39
CA ALA A 193 -19.53 -3.21 -12.76
C ALA A 193 -19.44 -4.74 -12.86
N GLN A 194 -18.62 -5.38 -12.01
CA GLN A 194 -18.58 -6.85 -11.92
C GLN A 194 -19.85 -7.45 -11.34
N LEU A 195 -20.49 -6.79 -10.36
CA LEU A 195 -21.78 -7.22 -9.80
C LEU A 195 -22.91 -7.17 -10.84
N ASP A 196 -22.87 -6.18 -11.72
CA ASP A 196 -23.92 -5.99 -12.74
C ASP A 196 -23.75 -6.92 -13.94
N ALA A 197 -22.56 -7.49 -14.12
CA ALA A 197 -22.24 -8.44 -15.18
C ALA A 197 -22.45 -9.92 -14.79
N ALA A 198 -22.65 -10.21 -13.51
CA ALA A 198 -22.77 -11.57 -12.95
C ALA A 198 -24.24 -12.01 -12.82
#